data_93552e24172b6c8fa9128a2e9740e516
#
_entry.id   93552e24172b6c8fa9128a2e9740e516
#
_cell.length_a   1.000
_cell.length_b   1.000
_cell.length_c   1.000
_cell.angle_alpha   90.00
_cell.angle_beta   90.00
_cell.angle_gamma   90.00
#
_symmetry.space_group_name_H-M   'P 1'
#
loop_
_entity.id
_entity.type
_entity.pdbx_description
1 polymer ?
#
loop_
_entity_poly.entity_id
_entity_poly.type
_entity_poly.pdbx_seq_one_letter_code
_entity_poly.pdbx_strand_id
1 'polypeptide(L)'
;MGSALKVLMVGNSFSLSCRSYLPDIVKSLPDCELKLEIAYIGGCSLQRHIREYETSRQDPEHRPYTDIADRPASLQEFLKRDRWDIISIQQASHCSWQPATYEPWAEKLITIIRETNPQAEIIIQQTWSYNAGDIRINTAQDEWGLDQAGMFSCLNAAYRSLARKYAFRVVPAGLAVQLTRKDSPRQLPRMDEKLKTSLVYPAPLPETDDAAGRCWYKDSDSGKILCADTIHLNRYGEYLQGCVWAGFLFKVSPESITFEPADLPDKARLAKYRSAAEQALQEYSV
;
A
#
# COMPACT_ATOMS: atom_id res chain seq x y z
N MET A 1 -0.52 -19.04 -23.68
CA MET A 1 0.88 -18.68 -23.40
C MET A 1 0.90 -18.04 -22.02
N GLY A 2 1.73 -18.56 -21.10
CA GLY A 2 1.84 -18.05 -19.75
C GLY A 2 2.25 -16.58 -19.72
N SER A 3 1.72 -15.83 -18.75
CA SER A 3 2.03 -14.41 -18.56
C SER A 3 3.09 -14.27 -17.48
N ALA A 4 4.35 -14.09 -17.86
CA ALA A 4 5.45 -13.79 -16.95
C ALA A 4 5.66 -12.27 -16.91
N LEU A 5 5.57 -11.66 -15.72
CA LEU A 5 5.75 -10.22 -15.54
C LEU A 5 6.87 -9.91 -14.54
N LYS A 6 7.67 -8.90 -14.87
CA LYS A 6 8.69 -8.33 -14.02
C LYS A 6 8.22 -6.96 -13.53
N VAL A 7 7.95 -6.86 -12.24
CA VAL A 7 7.38 -5.67 -11.61
C VAL A 7 8.34 -5.08 -10.59
N LEU A 8 8.66 -3.80 -10.72
CA LEU A 8 9.36 -3.01 -9.72
C LEU A 8 8.37 -2.05 -9.05
N MET A 9 8.27 -2.10 -7.75
CA MET A 9 7.53 -1.10 -6.97
C MET A 9 8.51 -0.09 -6.39
N VAL A 10 8.40 1.18 -6.79
CA VAL A 10 9.13 2.30 -6.16
C VAL A 10 8.22 2.90 -5.11
N GLY A 11 8.49 2.61 -3.82
CA GLY A 11 7.53 2.95 -2.79
C GLY A 11 8.03 2.84 -1.35
N ASN A 12 7.10 2.59 -0.47
CA ASN A 12 7.29 2.56 0.99
C ASN A 12 6.55 1.35 1.60
N SER A 13 6.21 1.41 2.89
CA SER A 13 5.51 0.32 3.59
C SER A 13 4.19 -0.11 2.93
N PHE A 14 3.55 0.79 2.16
CA PHE A 14 2.32 0.49 1.43
C PHE A 14 2.57 -0.40 0.19
N SER A 15 3.78 -0.39 -0.38
CA SER A 15 4.20 -1.38 -1.37
C SER A 15 4.70 -2.66 -0.71
N LEU A 16 5.40 -2.54 0.45
CA LEU A 16 6.01 -3.67 1.12
C LEU A 16 4.98 -4.72 1.54
N SER A 17 3.75 -4.31 1.91
CA SER A 17 2.65 -5.21 2.26
C SER A 17 2.23 -6.17 1.13
N CYS A 18 2.53 -5.83 -0.15
CA CYS A 18 2.28 -6.73 -1.28
C CYS A 18 3.07 -8.04 -1.21
N ARG A 19 4.24 -8.07 -0.54
CA ARG A 19 5.04 -9.31 -0.45
C ARG A 19 4.39 -10.41 0.40
N SER A 20 3.42 -10.07 1.24
CA SER A 20 2.80 -11.04 2.17
C SER A 20 2.02 -12.14 1.45
N TYR A 21 1.20 -11.79 0.45
CA TYR A 21 0.32 -12.77 -0.21
C TYR A 21 0.34 -12.70 -1.74
N LEU A 22 0.72 -11.57 -2.36
CA LEU A 22 0.70 -11.46 -3.82
C LEU A 22 1.52 -12.56 -4.53
N PRO A 23 2.74 -12.92 -4.08
CA PRO A 23 3.49 -14.00 -4.73
C PRO A 23 2.78 -15.35 -4.68
N ASP A 24 2.13 -15.68 -3.56
CA ASP A 24 1.44 -16.97 -3.41
C ASP A 24 0.10 -16.99 -4.12
N ILE A 25 -0.62 -15.86 -4.15
CA ILE A 25 -1.81 -15.69 -4.99
C ILE A 25 -1.43 -15.95 -6.46
N VAL A 26 -0.36 -15.32 -6.97
CA VAL A 26 0.05 -15.49 -8.36
C VAL A 26 0.47 -16.94 -8.67
N LYS A 27 1.20 -17.61 -7.77
CA LYS A 27 1.53 -19.03 -7.92
C LYS A 27 0.29 -19.94 -8.00
N SER A 28 -0.85 -19.54 -7.44
CA SER A 28 -2.11 -20.28 -7.51
C SER A 28 -2.87 -20.06 -8.83
N LEU A 29 -2.47 -19.08 -9.63
CA LEU A 29 -3.09 -18.78 -10.91
C LEU A 29 -2.44 -19.61 -12.02
N PRO A 30 -3.23 -20.19 -12.94
CA PRO A 30 -2.69 -20.96 -14.04
C PRO A 30 -1.86 -20.07 -14.98
N ASP A 31 -0.71 -20.58 -15.38
CA ASP A 31 0.17 -19.93 -16.37
C ASP A 31 0.60 -18.48 -16.03
N CYS A 32 0.63 -18.11 -14.75
CA CYS A 32 1.05 -16.78 -14.30
C CYS A 32 2.36 -16.86 -13.51
N GLU A 33 3.32 -16.01 -13.86
CA GLU A 33 4.59 -15.87 -13.13
C GLU A 33 4.85 -14.40 -12.80
N LEU A 34 5.36 -14.14 -11.62
CA LEU A 34 5.68 -12.79 -11.15
C LEU A 34 7.10 -12.74 -10.58
N LYS A 35 7.95 -11.90 -11.17
CA LYS A 35 9.15 -11.40 -10.52
C LYS A 35 8.81 -10.05 -9.90
N LEU A 36 8.74 -9.99 -8.57
CA LEU A 36 8.44 -8.78 -7.80
C LEU A 36 9.70 -8.27 -7.09
N GLU A 37 10.03 -7.00 -7.30
CA GLU A 37 11.04 -6.28 -6.52
C GLU A 37 10.41 -5.01 -5.94
N ILE A 38 10.88 -4.60 -4.78
CA ILE A 38 10.38 -3.40 -4.09
C ILE A 38 11.58 -2.54 -3.69
N ALA A 39 11.72 -1.38 -4.31
CA ALA A 39 12.65 -0.34 -3.89
C ALA A 39 12.02 0.38 -2.68
N TYR A 40 12.37 -0.07 -1.47
CA TYR A 40 11.71 0.29 -0.23
C TYR A 40 12.49 1.32 0.57
N ILE A 41 11.81 2.39 0.97
CA ILE A 41 12.20 3.28 2.08
C ILE A 41 10.95 3.57 2.92
N GLY A 42 11.01 3.41 4.24
CA GLY A 42 9.89 3.67 5.15
C GLY A 42 9.37 5.10 5.04
N GLY A 43 8.05 5.27 4.84
CA GLY A 43 7.39 6.58 4.74
C GLY A 43 7.89 7.48 3.59
N CYS A 44 8.51 6.91 2.54
CA CYS A 44 9.10 7.68 1.45
C CYS A 44 8.04 8.38 0.61
N SER A 45 8.15 9.71 0.51
CA SER A 45 7.35 10.54 -0.40
C SER A 45 8.01 10.64 -1.78
N LEU A 46 7.25 11.07 -2.79
CA LEU A 46 7.79 11.36 -4.13
C LEU A 46 8.97 12.33 -4.06
N GLN A 47 8.87 13.38 -3.25
CA GLN A 47 9.97 14.32 -3.01
C GLN A 47 11.21 13.63 -2.45
N ARG A 48 11.03 12.74 -1.46
CA ARG A 48 12.13 12.02 -0.84
C ARG A 48 12.79 11.04 -1.82
N HIS A 49 12.03 10.35 -2.67
CA HIS A 49 12.60 9.50 -3.72
C HIS A 49 13.56 10.28 -4.62
N ILE A 50 13.19 11.51 -5.01
CA ILE A 50 14.06 12.36 -5.85
C ILE A 50 15.31 12.79 -5.08
N ARG A 51 15.16 13.26 -3.84
CA ARG A 51 16.31 13.64 -3.00
C ARG A 51 17.29 12.48 -2.82
N GLU A 52 16.81 11.30 -2.47
CA GLU A 52 17.66 10.12 -2.27
C GLU A 52 18.34 9.67 -3.58
N TYR A 53 17.64 9.79 -4.72
CA TYR A 53 18.24 9.53 -6.04
C TYR A 53 19.35 10.52 -6.36
N GLU A 54 19.13 11.81 -6.16
CA GLU A 54 20.13 12.88 -6.42
C GLU A 54 21.36 12.71 -5.50
N THR A 55 21.15 12.36 -4.22
CA THR A 55 22.25 12.09 -3.28
C THR A 55 23.06 10.86 -3.70
N SER A 56 22.40 9.75 -4.07
CA SER A 56 23.09 8.53 -4.53
C SER A 56 23.89 8.73 -5.82
N ARG A 57 23.54 9.73 -6.64
CA ARG A 57 24.33 10.08 -7.83
C ARG A 57 25.62 10.82 -7.49
N GLN A 58 25.63 11.55 -6.37
CA GLN A 58 26.81 12.30 -5.90
C GLN A 58 27.70 11.43 -5.01
N ASP A 59 27.09 10.55 -4.26
CA ASP A 59 27.76 9.62 -3.34
C ASP A 59 27.29 8.16 -3.61
N PRO A 60 28.10 7.34 -4.29
CA PRO A 60 27.78 5.95 -4.58
C PRO A 60 27.59 5.07 -3.34
N GLU A 61 28.11 5.45 -2.17
CA GLU A 61 27.91 4.73 -0.91
C GLU A 61 26.55 5.02 -0.28
N HIS A 62 25.86 6.09 -0.70
CA HIS A 62 24.51 6.39 -0.27
C HIS A 62 23.48 5.44 -0.91
N ARG A 63 23.12 4.39 -0.20
CA ARG A 63 22.19 3.32 -0.60
C ARG A 63 21.00 3.25 0.34
N PRO A 64 20.06 4.20 0.25
CA PRO A 64 18.99 4.40 1.21
C PRO A 64 17.82 3.42 1.08
N TYR A 65 17.74 2.69 -0.01
CA TYR A 65 16.70 1.69 -0.24
C TYR A 65 17.13 0.32 0.29
N THR A 66 16.16 -0.49 0.67
CA THR A 66 16.36 -1.92 0.89
C THR A 66 15.56 -2.73 -0.12
N ASP A 67 16.13 -3.84 -0.56
CA ASP A 67 15.42 -4.82 -1.39
C ASP A 67 14.65 -5.84 -0.53
N ILE A 68 13.98 -6.79 -1.18
CA ILE A 68 13.20 -7.83 -0.51
C ILE A 68 14.03 -8.78 0.38
N ALA A 69 15.37 -8.75 0.24
CA ALA A 69 16.31 -9.49 1.07
C ALA A 69 17.04 -8.58 2.09
N ASP A 70 16.49 -7.40 2.37
CA ASP A 70 17.01 -6.37 3.28
C ASP A 70 18.43 -5.87 2.94
N ARG A 71 18.83 -5.95 1.65
CA ARG A 71 20.13 -5.47 1.20
C ARG A 71 20.03 -4.01 0.78
N PRO A 72 21.01 -3.15 1.19
CA PRO A 72 21.03 -1.74 0.77
C PRO A 72 21.22 -1.60 -0.75
N ALA A 73 20.52 -0.65 -1.35
CA ALA A 73 20.64 -0.30 -2.75
C ALA A 73 20.23 1.15 -3.02
N SER A 74 20.64 1.71 -4.15
CA SER A 74 20.14 2.96 -4.70
C SER A 74 18.96 2.72 -5.64
N LEU A 75 18.16 3.75 -5.92
CA LEU A 75 17.09 3.65 -6.92
C LEU A 75 17.66 3.30 -8.30
N GLN A 76 18.82 3.86 -8.65
CA GLN A 76 19.46 3.58 -9.93
C GLN A 76 19.85 2.11 -10.07
N GLU A 77 20.31 1.46 -9.00
CA GLU A 77 20.61 0.03 -8.98
C GLU A 77 19.35 -0.81 -9.22
N PHE A 78 18.22 -0.46 -8.57
CA PHE A 78 16.93 -1.13 -8.83
C PHE A 78 16.47 -0.99 -10.27
N LEU A 79 16.52 0.23 -10.81
CA LEU A 79 16.08 0.49 -12.19
C LEU A 79 16.93 -0.26 -13.22
N LYS A 80 18.23 -0.49 -12.95
CA LYS A 80 19.16 -1.21 -13.82
C LYS A 80 19.23 -2.71 -13.58
N ARG A 81 18.62 -3.21 -12.50
CA ARG A 81 18.74 -4.62 -12.06
C ARG A 81 18.10 -5.61 -13.06
N ASP A 82 17.06 -5.15 -13.74
CA ASP A 82 16.39 -5.95 -14.77
C ASP A 82 15.74 -5.05 -15.85
N ARG A 83 15.28 -5.67 -16.93
CA ARG A 83 14.37 -5.04 -17.88
C ARG A 83 12.93 -5.21 -17.35
N TRP A 84 12.44 -4.20 -16.68
CA TRP A 84 11.12 -4.22 -16.05
C TRP A 84 10.01 -4.11 -17.10
N ASP A 85 8.94 -4.89 -16.93
CA ASP A 85 7.72 -4.75 -17.73
C ASP A 85 6.83 -3.64 -17.16
N ILE A 86 6.75 -3.57 -15.82
CA ILE A 86 5.93 -2.60 -15.10
C ILE A 86 6.74 -1.98 -13.97
N ILE A 87 6.65 -0.66 -13.81
CA ILE A 87 7.19 0.07 -12.66
C ILE A 87 6.07 0.87 -12.01
N SER A 88 5.77 0.58 -10.74
CA SER A 88 4.76 1.35 -10.01
C SER A 88 5.39 2.46 -9.17
N ILE A 89 4.67 3.58 -9.12
CA ILE A 89 4.98 4.72 -8.23
C ILE A 89 3.79 4.99 -7.31
N GLN A 90 4.05 5.62 -6.16
CA GLN A 90 3.02 6.04 -5.22
C GLN A 90 3.48 7.23 -4.40
N GLN A 91 2.55 7.98 -3.81
CA GLN A 91 2.87 8.99 -2.82
C GLN A 91 2.93 8.35 -1.41
N ALA A 92 3.65 8.96 -0.48
CA ALA A 92 3.57 8.58 0.93
C ALA A 92 2.16 8.84 1.49
N SER A 93 1.67 7.95 2.34
CA SER A 93 0.30 7.99 2.82
C SER A 93 -0.08 9.30 3.54
N HIS A 94 0.84 9.86 4.32
CA HIS A 94 0.64 11.15 5.00
C HIS A 94 0.63 12.37 4.05
N CYS A 95 1.09 12.21 2.80
CA CYS A 95 1.07 13.22 1.75
C CYS A 95 0.01 12.95 0.68
N SER A 96 -0.52 11.72 0.60
CA SER A 96 -1.32 11.26 -0.54
C SER A 96 -2.66 11.98 -0.71
N TRP A 97 -3.20 12.55 0.35
CA TRP A 97 -4.42 13.35 0.34
C TRP A 97 -4.18 14.82 0.00
N GLN A 98 -2.92 15.23 -0.16
CA GLN A 98 -2.49 16.61 -0.43
C GLN A 98 -1.99 16.76 -1.87
N PRO A 99 -2.82 17.23 -2.84
CA PRO A 99 -2.44 17.28 -4.27
C PRO A 99 -1.17 18.07 -4.55
N ALA A 100 -0.91 19.15 -3.78
CA ALA A 100 0.28 19.99 -3.93
C ALA A 100 1.61 19.25 -3.67
N THR A 101 1.58 18.08 -3.04
CA THR A 101 2.79 17.29 -2.72
C THR A 101 3.24 16.37 -3.85
N TYR A 102 2.47 16.27 -4.94
CA TYR A 102 2.78 15.38 -6.05
C TYR A 102 3.76 15.99 -7.04
N GLU A 103 3.53 17.23 -7.44
CA GLU A 103 4.38 17.91 -8.41
C GLU A 103 5.37 18.89 -7.73
N PRO A 104 6.58 19.04 -8.29
CA PRO A 104 7.11 18.47 -9.54
C PRO A 104 7.74 17.08 -9.37
N TRP A 105 7.57 16.45 -8.23
CA TRP A 105 8.30 15.24 -7.84
C TRP A 105 7.88 14.00 -8.63
N ALA A 106 6.58 13.88 -8.95
CA ALA A 106 6.07 12.81 -9.81
C ALA A 106 6.67 12.90 -11.21
N GLU A 107 6.70 14.08 -11.82
CA GLU A 107 7.29 14.30 -13.15
C GLU A 107 8.78 13.92 -13.18
N LYS A 108 9.54 14.35 -12.18
CA LYS A 108 10.97 14.02 -12.07
C LYS A 108 11.18 12.51 -11.95
N LEU A 109 10.40 11.81 -11.10
CA LEU A 109 10.53 10.36 -10.94
C LEU A 109 10.17 9.62 -12.23
N ILE A 110 9.10 10.02 -12.90
CA ILE A 110 8.67 9.49 -14.19
C ILE A 110 9.77 9.65 -15.24
N THR A 111 10.41 10.82 -15.30
CA THR A 111 11.51 11.09 -16.22
C THR A 111 12.69 10.15 -15.97
N ILE A 112 13.12 10.00 -14.72
CA ILE A 112 14.20 9.07 -14.32
C ILE A 112 13.88 7.62 -14.74
N ILE A 113 12.63 7.19 -14.52
CA ILE A 113 12.19 5.84 -14.90
C ILE A 113 12.22 5.67 -16.42
N ARG A 114 11.68 6.63 -17.17
CA ARG A 114 11.65 6.56 -18.65
C ARG A 114 13.02 6.58 -19.30
N GLU A 115 13.98 7.34 -18.73
CA GLU A 115 15.38 7.36 -19.21
C GLU A 115 16.05 6.02 -19.01
N THR A 116 15.74 5.28 -17.95
CA THR A 116 16.41 4.01 -17.62
C THR A 116 15.65 2.79 -18.18
N ASN A 117 14.32 2.85 -18.19
CA ASN A 117 13.41 1.77 -18.59
C ASN A 117 12.34 2.30 -19.57
N PRO A 118 12.69 2.74 -20.76
CA PRO A 118 11.74 3.36 -21.70
C PRO A 118 10.63 2.41 -22.16
N GLN A 119 10.84 1.09 -22.05
CA GLN A 119 9.85 0.06 -22.40
C GLN A 119 8.86 -0.25 -21.29
N ALA A 120 9.18 0.10 -20.03
CA ALA A 120 8.33 -0.25 -18.90
C ALA A 120 7.04 0.56 -18.89
N GLU A 121 5.92 -0.09 -18.65
CA GLU A 121 4.71 0.60 -18.31
C GLU A 121 4.84 1.21 -16.90
N ILE A 122 4.62 2.52 -16.78
CA ILE A 122 4.54 3.18 -15.48
C ILE A 122 3.08 3.19 -15.02
N ILE A 123 2.84 2.67 -13.82
CA ILE A 123 1.53 2.63 -13.20
C ILE A 123 1.55 3.31 -11.83
N ILE A 124 0.38 3.58 -11.28
CA ILE A 124 0.23 4.21 -9.97
C ILE A 124 -0.37 3.20 -9.00
N GLN A 125 0.23 2.98 -7.83
CA GLN A 125 -0.43 2.33 -6.71
C GLN A 125 -1.16 3.38 -5.87
N GLN A 126 -2.49 3.29 -5.79
CA GLN A 126 -3.27 4.10 -4.87
C GLN A 126 -3.06 3.63 -3.44
N THR A 127 -2.74 4.56 -2.53
CA THR A 127 -2.73 4.29 -1.09
C THR A 127 -4.14 4.33 -0.52
N TRP A 128 -4.31 3.98 0.74
CA TRP A 128 -5.60 4.00 1.47
C TRP A 128 -5.62 5.05 2.56
N SER A 129 -6.82 5.46 2.99
CA SER A 129 -6.98 6.28 4.18
C SER A 129 -6.75 5.43 5.44
N TYR A 130 -6.27 6.06 6.51
CA TYR A 130 -5.99 5.39 7.77
C TYR A 130 -7.27 4.81 8.40
N ASN A 131 -7.11 3.97 9.42
CA ASN A 131 -8.22 3.49 10.23
C ASN A 131 -8.88 4.66 10.99
N ALA A 132 -10.18 4.62 11.19
CA ALA A 132 -10.93 5.67 11.89
C ALA A 132 -10.44 5.94 13.33
N GLY A 133 -9.74 4.99 13.95
CA GLY A 133 -9.10 5.18 15.26
C GLY A 133 -7.83 6.02 15.26
N ASP A 134 -7.34 6.47 14.09
CA ASP A 134 -6.14 7.33 14.00
C ASP A 134 -6.44 8.73 14.57
N ILE A 135 -5.58 9.21 15.46
CA ILE A 135 -5.79 10.47 16.19
C ILE A 135 -5.78 11.71 15.27
N ARG A 136 -5.23 11.61 14.07
CA ARG A 136 -5.12 12.72 13.10
C ARG A 136 -6.38 12.91 12.27
N ILE A 137 -7.18 11.84 12.11
CA ILE A 137 -8.35 11.78 11.24
C ILE A 137 -9.55 11.07 11.89
N ASN A 138 -9.59 10.97 13.20
CA ASN A 138 -10.73 10.35 13.88
C ASN A 138 -12.01 11.17 13.68
N THR A 139 -11.87 12.49 13.67
CA THR A 139 -12.94 13.45 13.33
C THR A 139 -12.39 14.56 12.43
N ALA A 140 -13.26 15.29 11.74
CA ALA A 140 -12.89 16.46 10.94
C ALA A 140 -12.32 17.64 11.77
N GLN A 141 -12.35 17.57 13.10
CA GLN A 141 -11.76 18.55 14.01
C GLN A 141 -10.35 18.17 14.48
N ASP A 142 -9.84 16.99 14.08
CA ASP A 142 -8.50 16.56 14.43
C ASP A 142 -7.41 17.24 13.56
N GLU A 143 -6.16 16.90 13.80
CA GLU A 143 -4.98 17.56 13.26
C GLU A 143 -5.02 17.86 11.75
N TRP A 144 -5.57 16.92 10.96
CA TRP A 144 -5.61 17.08 9.50
C TRP A 144 -6.88 17.72 8.95
N GLY A 145 -7.83 18.03 9.80
CA GLY A 145 -9.09 18.69 9.40
C GLY A 145 -10.00 17.81 8.54
N LEU A 146 -9.81 16.48 8.56
CA LEU A 146 -10.63 15.50 7.85
C LEU A 146 -10.78 14.22 8.68
N ASP A 147 -11.87 13.53 8.41
CA ASP A 147 -12.08 12.17 8.88
C ASP A 147 -11.58 11.13 7.86
N GLN A 148 -11.77 9.85 8.18
CA GLN A 148 -11.38 8.74 7.31
C GLN A 148 -11.97 8.85 5.89
N ALA A 149 -13.24 9.19 5.77
CA ALA A 149 -13.92 9.32 4.48
C ALA A 149 -13.41 10.53 3.70
N GLY A 150 -13.17 11.65 4.38
CA GLY A 150 -12.56 12.86 3.83
C GLY A 150 -11.14 12.59 3.32
N MET A 151 -10.32 11.90 4.12
CA MET A 151 -8.97 11.49 3.68
C MET A 151 -9.03 10.63 2.41
N PHE A 152 -9.95 9.63 2.36
CA PHE A 152 -10.12 8.81 1.16
C PHE A 152 -10.57 9.65 -0.04
N SER A 153 -11.54 10.52 0.12
CA SER A 153 -12.02 11.39 -0.96
C SER A 153 -10.89 12.23 -1.56
N CYS A 154 -10.09 12.88 -0.71
CA CYS A 154 -8.97 13.71 -1.14
C CYS A 154 -7.88 12.89 -1.86
N LEU A 155 -7.43 11.77 -1.29
CA LEU A 155 -6.40 10.95 -1.92
C LEU A 155 -6.89 10.33 -3.24
N ASN A 156 -8.15 9.89 -3.31
CA ASN A 156 -8.72 9.35 -4.53
C ASN A 156 -8.76 10.39 -5.66
N ALA A 157 -9.14 11.63 -5.34
CA ALA A 157 -9.11 12.75 -6.29
C ALA A 157 -7.68 13.06 -6.77
N ALA A 158 -6.68 13.07 -5.85
CA ALA A 158 -5.29 13.33 -6.17
C ALA A 158 -4.70 12.26 -7.11
N TYR A 159 -4.93 10.97 -6.80
CA TYR A 159 -4.47 9.87 -7.66
C TYR A 159 -5.16 9.85 -9.03
N ARG A 160 -6.46 10.13 -9.10
CA ARG A 160 -7.17 10.27 -10.39
C ARG A 160 -6.65 11.46 -11.21
N SER A 161 -6.28 12.57 -10.56
CA SER A 161 -5.67 13.71 -11.25
C SER A 161 -4.31 13.36 -11.83
N LEU A 162 -3.43 12.71 -11.03
CA LEU A 162 -2.13 12.25 -11.48
C LEU A 162 -2.25 11.24 -12.65
N ALA A 163 -3.17 10.28 -12.52
CA ALA A 163 -3.42 9.28 -13.55
C ALA A 163 -3.86 9.91 -14.88
N ARG A 164 -4.77 10.87 -14.83
CA ARG A 164 -5.21 11.61 -16.03
C ARG A 164 -4.09 12.43 -16.67
N LYS A 165 -3.27 13.11 -15.85
CA LYS A 165 -2.16 13.95 -16.34
C LYS A 165 -1.17 13.14 -17.18
N TYR A 166 -0.84 11.92 -16.75
CA TYR A 166 0.18 11.10 -17.39
C TYR A 166 -0.37 9.93 -18.22
N ALA A 167 -1.69 9.76 -18.29
CA ALA A 167 -2.38 8.64 -18.90
C ALA A 167 -1.93 7.29 -18.32
N PHE A 168 -1.80 7.22 -16.99
CA PHE A 168 -1.36 6.01 -16.27
C PHE A 168 -2.54 5.21 -15.73
N ARG A 169 -2.43 3.89 -15.77
CA ARG A 169 -3.34 3.00 -15.05
C ARG A 169 -3.08 3.07 -13.53
N VAL A 170 -4.13 2.86 -12.75
CA VAL A 170 -4.07 2.88 -11.28
C VAL A 170 -4.43 1.52 -10.72
N VAL A 171 -3.60 1.00 -9.82
CA VAL A 171 -3.93 -0.13 -8.96
C VAL A 171 -4.78 0.39 -7.80
N PRO A 172 -6.10 0.12 -7.76
CA PRO A 172 -7.04 0.81 -6.87
C PRO A 172 -7.10 0.20 -5.47
N ALA A 173 -5.93 -0.05 -4.84
CA ALA A 173 -5.87 -0.67 -3.51
C ALA A 173 -6.60 0.17 -2.45
N GLY A 174 -6.50 1.49 -2.52
CA GLY A 174 -7.22 2.38 -1.59
C GLY A 174 -8.73 2.32 -1.74
N LEU A 175 -9.25 2.21 -2.97
CA LEU A 175 -10.68 2.03 -3.21
C LEU A 175 -11.15 0.67 -2.69
N ALA A 176 -10.39 -0.40 -2.93
CA ALA A 176 -10.72 -1.73 -2.42
C ALA A 176 -10.83 -1.74 -0.88
N VAL A 177 -9.88 -1.11 -0.18
CA VAL A 177 -9.95 -0.91 1.28
C VAL A 177 -11.21 -0.13 1.66
N GLN A 178 -11.53 0.95 0.96
CA GLN A 178 -12.73 1.76 1.25
C GLN A 178 -14.04 0.98 1.03
N LEU A 179 -14.10 0.12 0.03
CA LEU A 179 -15.27 -0.72 -0.23
C LEU A 179 -15.52 -1.73 0.90
N THR A 180 -14.47 -2.31 1.49
CA THR A 180 -14.65 -3.23 2.63
C THR A 180 -15.23 -2.56 3.87
N ARG A 181 -15.06 -1.23 4.03
CA ARG A 181 -15.51 -0.45 5.19
C ARG A 181 -17.02 -0.29 5.28
N LYS A 182 -17.73 -0.37 4.16
CA LYS A 182 -19.21 -0.26 4.13
C LYS A 182 -19.90 -1.27 5.08
N ASP A 183 -19.29 -2.45 5.22
CA ASP A 183 -19.82 -3.55 6.05
C ASP A 183 -18.83 -3.93 7.17
N SER A 184 -18.14 -2.97 7.73
CA SER A 184 -17.17 -3.15 8.81
C SER A 184 -17.68 -2.45 10.07
N PRO A 185 -18.59 -3.11 10.84
CA PRO A 185 -19.25 -2.46 11.97
C PRO A 185 -18.31 -2.16 13.13
N ARG A 186 -17.24 -2.95 13.31
CA ARG A 186 -16.25 -2.73 14.35
C ARG A 186 -15.12 -1.87 13.82
N GLN A 187 -14.97 -0.67 14.35
CA GLN A 187 -13.85 0.23 14.10
C GLN A 187 -12.97 0.35 15.34
N LEU A 188 -11.66 0.59 15.17
CA LEU A 188 -10.84 0.94 16.32
C LEU A 188 -11.37 2.23 16.96
N PRO A 189 -11.44 2.27 18.30
CA PRO A 189 -11.71 3.53 19.00
C PRO A 189 -10.55 4.51 18.74
N ARG A 190 -10.74 5.78 19.09
CA ARG A 190 -9.64 6.76 19.05
C ARG A 190 -8.45 6.26 19.87
N MET A 191 -7.34 5.94 19.20
CA MET A 191 -6.15 5.33 19.78
C MET A 191 -5.20 6.38 20.38
N ASP A 192 -5.76 7.26 21.24
CA ASP A 192 -4.99 8.26 21.98
C ASP A 192 -4.26 7.65 23.20
N GLU A 193 -3.39 8.44 23.81
CA GLU A 193 -2.63 8.00 24.98
C GLU A 193 -3.52 7.69 26.18
N LYS A 194 -4.65 8.38 26.34
CA LYS A 194 -5.61 8.11 27.42
C LYS A 194 -6.19 6.71 27.31
N LEU A 195 -6.62 6.30 26.11
CA LEU A 195 -7.12 4.94 25.89
C LEU A 195 -6.01 3.90 26.08
N LYS A 196 -4.82 4.12 25.49
CA LYS A 196 -3.70 3.19 25.60
C LYS A 196 -3.27 2.93 27.04
N THR A 197 -3.28 3.97 27.87
CA THR A 197 -2.93 3.84 29.30
C THR A 197 -4.05 3.25 30.15
N SER A 198 -5.32 3.34 29.71
CA SER A 198 -6.45 2.73 30.42
C SER A 198 -6.60 1.22 30.19
N LEU A 199 -6.09 0.71 29.06
CA LEU A 199 -6.15 -0.70 28.71
C LEU A 199 -4.87 -1.42 29.19
N VAL A 200 -4.89 -1.81 30.45
CA VAL A 200 -3.76 -2.51 31.10
C VAL A 200 -3.87 -4.01 30.83
N TYR A 201 -2.75 -4.62 30.41
CA TYR A 201 -2.67 -6.08 30.22
C TYR A 201 -3.11 -6.83 31.50
N PRO A 202 -3.98 -7.88 31.40
CA PRO A 202 -4.43 -8.58 30.19
C PRO A 202 -5.79 -8.13 29.65
N ALA A 203 -6.14 -6.85 29.71
CA ALA A 203 -7.40 -6.37 29.14
C ALA A 203 -7.56 -6.81 27.67
N PRO A 204 -8.80 -7.09 27.17
CA PRO A 204 -9.01 -7.41 25.78
C PRO A 204 -8.51 -6.29 24.85
N LEU A 205 -7.86 -6.68 23.75
CA LEU A 205 -7.43 -5.72 22.73
C LEU A 205 -8.62 -5.17 21.96
N PRO A 206 -8.61 -3.87 21.59
CA PRO A 206 -9.56 -3.35 20.61
C PRO A 206 -9.45 -4.11 19.28
N GLU A 207 -10.60 -4.52 18.74
CA GLU A 207 -10.69 -5.22 17.46
C GLU A 207 -11.25 -4.32 16.37
N THR A 208 -10.95 -4.64 15.13
CA THR A 208 -11.50 -3.95 13.96
C THR A 208 -11.84 -4.93 12.84
N ASP A 209 -12.93 -4.65 12.11
CA ASP A 209 -13.26 -5.31 10.85
C ASP A 209 -12.64 -4.59 9.64
N ASP A 210 -12.03 -3.42 9.84
CA ASP A 210 -11.32 -2.67 8.80
C ASP A 210 -10.12 -3.49 8.26
N ALA A 211 -9.82 -3.32 6.99
CA ALA A 211 -8.63 -3.88 6.35
C ALA A 211 -7.33 -3.24 6.85
N ALA A 212 -7.40 -2.01 7.39
CA ALA A 212 -6.29 -1.29 7.99
C ALA A 212 -6.44 -1.22 9.51
N GLY A 213 -5.32 -1.30 10.20
CA GLY A 213 -5.27 -1.16 11.66
C GLY A 213 -5.20 -2.48 12.41
N ARG A 214 -4.46 -2.44 13.53
CA ARG A 214 -4.27 -3.55 14.47
C ARG A 214 -3.78 -3.05 15.81
N CYS A 215 -4.06 -3.82 16.86
CA CYS A 215 -3.55 -3.59 18.21
C CYS A 215 -2.81 -4.81 18.74
N TRP A 216 -1.82 -4.59 19.61
CA TRP A 216 -1.10 -5.67 20.29
C TRP A 216 -0.50 -5.16 21.60
N TYR A 217 -0.15 -6.09 22.49
CA TYR A 217 0.66 -5.78 23.64
C TYR A 217 2.13 -6.00 23.35
N LYS A 218 2.98 -5.06 23.74
CA LYS A 218 4.44 -5.13 23.64
C LYS A 218 5.06 -5.13 25.04
N ASP A 219 6.08 -5.95 25.27
CA ASP A 219 6.86 -5.94 26.50
C ASP A 219 7.64 -4.61 26.63
N SER A 220 7.66 -4.07 27.86
CA SER A 220 8.41 -2.87 28.23
C SER A 220 8.96 -3.05 29.66
N ASP A 221 9.84 -2.17 30.08
CA ASP A 221 10.43 -2.20 31.45
C ASP A 221 9.38 -2.08 32.56
N SER A 222 8.24 -1.45 32.28
CA SER A 222 7.10 -1.28 33.20
C SER A 222 6.01 -2.32 33.08
N GLY A 223 6.22 -3.38 32.30
CA GLY A 223 5.22 -4.40 31.95
C GLY A 223 4.77 -4.31 30.50
N LYS A 224 3.62 -4.90 30.19
CA LYS A 224 3.10 -4.89 28.80
C LYS A 224 2.29 -3.61 28.54
N ILE A 225 2.66 -2.91 27.48
CA ILE A 225 1.98 -1.70 26.99
C ILE A 225 1.16 -1.97 25.73
N LEU A 226 0.00 -1.32 25.60
CA LEU A 226 -0.81 -1.38 24.39
C LEU A 226 -0.15 -0.56 23.29
N CYS A 227 0.04 -1.20 22.15
CA CYS A 227 0.45 -0.57 20.90
C CYS A 227 -0.68 -0.66 19.86
N ALA A 228 -0.74 0.32 18.99
CA ALA A 228 -1.67 0.34 17.86
C ALA A 228 -0.96 0.84 16.60
N ASP A 229 -1.28 0.21 15.50
CA ASP A 229 -0.97 0.68 14.16
C ASP A 229 -2.30 0.98 13.47
N THR A 230 -2.56 2.23 13.18
CA THR A 230 -3.79 2.72 12.55
C THR A 230 -3.62 3.04 11.08
N ILE A 231 -2.41 2.82 10.55
CA ILE A 231 -1.96 3.24 9.21
C ILE A 231 -1.91 2.06 8.25
N HIS A 232 -1.23 0.98 8.65
CA HIS A 232 -0.93 -0.14 7.76
C HIS A 232 -2.07 -1.14 7.70
N LEU A 233 -2.07 -1.92 6.62
CA LEU A 233 -2.98 -3.05 6.48
C LEU A 233 -2.68 -4.09 7.57
N ASN A 234 -3.75 -4.71 8.08
CA ASN A 234 -3.63 -5.96 8.80
C ASN A 234 -3.52 -7.13 7.81
N ARG A 235 -3.36 -8.35 8.32
CA ARG A 235 -3.16 -9.53 7.46
C ARG A 235 -4.27 -9.75 6.42
N TYR A 236 -5.54 -9.51 6.76
CA TYR A 236 -6.64 -9.57 5.80
C TYR A 236 -6.54 -8.46 4.74
N GLY A 237 -6.16 -7.25 5.15
CA GLY A 237 -5.92 -6.14 4.22
C GLY A 237 -4.75 -6.40 3.26
N GLU A 238 -3.68 -7.05 3.72
CA GLU A 238 -2.57 -7.47 2.87
C GLU A 238 -3.03 -8.50 1.81
N TYR A 239 -3.91 -9.42 2.19
CA TYR A 239 -4.55 -10.35 1.25
C TYR A 239 -5.43 -9.61 0.22
N LEU A 240 -6.26 -8.67 0.67
CA LEU A 240 -7.05 -7.80 -0.22
C LEU A 240 -6.17 -7.10 -1.24
N GLN A 241 -5.07 -6.47 -0.79
CA GLN A 241 -4.13 -5.80 -1.68
C GLN A 241 -3.52 -6.78 -2.69
N GLY A 242 -3.15 -7.99 -2.27
CA GLY A 242 -2.66 -9.04 -3.15
C GLY A 242 -3.67 -9.42 -4.24
N CYS A 243 -4.97 -9.54 -3.88
CA CYS A 243 -6.04 -9.82 -4.84
C CYS A 243 -6.21 -8.68 -5.87
N VAL A 244 -6.17 -7.42 -5.42
CA VAL A 244 -6.23 -6.24 -6.33
C VAL A 244 -5.07 -6.25 -7.30
N TRP A 245 -3.84 -6.47 -6.83
CA TRP A 245 -2.66 -6.52 -7.68
C TRP A 245 -2.69 -7.69 -8.67
N ALA A 246 -3.09 -8.90 -8.23
CA ALA A 246 -3.19 -10.06 -9.10
C ALA A 246 -4.21 -9.83 -10.23
N GLY A 247 -5.40 -9.32 -9.89
CA GLY A 247 -6.42 -8.97 -10.89
C GLY A 247 -5.96 -7.89 -11.86
N PHE A 248 -5.28 -6.86 -11.37
CA PHE A 248 -4.74 -5.78 -12.18
C PHE A 248 -3.65 -6.26 -13.16
N LEU A 249 -2.68 -7.04 -12.68
CA LEU A 249 -1.54 -7.50 -13.48
C LEU A 249 -1.93 -8.55 -14.52
N PHE A 250 -2.72 -9.53 -14.12
CA PHE A 250 -2.99 -10.71 -14.94
C PHE A 250 -4.38 -10.72 -15.57
N LYS A 251 -5.18 -9.67 -15.32
CA LYS A 251 -6.57 -9.53 -15.83
C LYS A 251 -7.46 -10.72 -15.46
N VAL A 252 -7.19 -11.31 -14.31
CA VAL A 252 -8.03 -12.36 -13.72
C VAL A 252 -9.05 -11.74 -12.79
N SER A 253 -10.24 -12.32 -12.69
CA SER A 253 -11.20 -11.90 -11.67
C SER A 253 -10.67 -12.24 -10.28
N PRO A 254 -10.53 -11.27 -9.35
CA PRO A 254 -10.22 -11.57 -7.96
C PRO A 254 -11.16 -12.57 -7.32
N GLU A 255 -12.43 -12.64 -7.71
CA GLU A 255 -13.39 -13.62 -7.21
C GLU A 255 -13.03 -15.07 -7.59
N SER A 256 -12.29 -15.26 -8.69
CA SER A 256 -11.81 -16.58 -9.12
C SER A 256 -10.56 -17.08 -8.37
N ILE A 257 -9.93 -16.23 -7.54
CA ILE A 257 -8.74 -16.60 -6.76
C ILE A 257 -9.13 -17.65 -5.70
N THR A 258 -8.51 -18.83 -5.82
CA THR A 258 -8.78 -19.96 -4.90
C THR A 258 -7.78 -20.05 -3.74
N PHE A 259 -6.68 -19.26 -3.79
CA PHE A 259 -5.69 -19.23 -2.71
C PHE A 259 -6.31 -18.67 -1.43
N GLU A 260 -6.26 -19.46 -0.37
CA GLU A 260 -6.71 -19.09 0.97
C GLU A 260 -5.55 -19.30 1.96
N PRO A 261 -4.98 -18.21 2.51
CA PRO A 261 -3.87 -18.32 3.46
C PRO A 261 -4.28 -19.08 4.72
N ALA A 262 -3.45 -20.01 5.17
CA ALA A 262 -3.73 -20.82 6.37
C ALA A 262 -3.81 -20.00 7.67
N ASP A 263 -3.15 -18.85 7.71
CA ASP A 263 -3.18 -17.91 8.83
C ASP A 263 -4.39 -16.96 8.82
N LEU A 264 -5.29 -17.07 7.82
CA LEU A 264 -6.52 -16.29 7.70
C LEU A 264 -7.74 -17.23 7.68
N PRO A 265 -8.23 -17.65 8.85
CA PRO A 265 -9.27 -18.70 8.93
C PRO A 265 -10.68 -18.22 8.52
N ASP A 266 -10.96 -16.91 8.48
CA ASP A 266 -12.28 -16.38 8.13
C ASP A 266 -12.48 -16.35 6.61
N LYS A 267 -12.99 -17.45 6.07
CA LYS A 267 -13.26 -17.61 4.64
C LYS A 267 -14.32 -16.66 4.09
N ALA A 268 -15.31 -16.32 4.91
CA ALA A 268 -16.35 -15.35 4.51
C ALA A 268 -15.73 -13.96 4.30
N ARG A 269 -14.81 -13.56 5.17
CA ARG A 269 -14.05 -12.31 5.03
C ARG A 269 -13.13 -12.35 3.81
N LEU A 270 -12.46 -13.46 3.51
CA LEU A 270 -11.66 -13.60 2.30
C LEU A 270 -12.52 -13.44 1.03
N ALA A 271 -13.70 -14.07 0.98
CA ALA A 271 -14.63 -13.93 -0.14
C ALA A 271 -15.10 -12.47 -0.32
N LYS A 272 -15.51 -11.81 0.77
CA LYS A 272 -15.87 -10.38 0.78
C LYS A 272 -14.73 -9.52 0.22
N TYR A 273 -13.49 -9.82 0.58
CA TYR A 273 -12.32 -9.04 0.14
C TYR A 273 -11.98 -9.27 -1.33
N ARG A 274 -12.17 -10.49 -1.85
CA ARG A 274 -12.08 -10.76 -3.29
C ARG A 274 -13.12 -9.97 -4.09
N SER A 275 -14.37 -9.94 -3.61
CA SER A 275 -15.43 -9.15 -4.24
C SER A 275 -15.16 -7.65 -4.21
N ALA A 276 -14.63 -7.11 -3.10
CA ALA A 276 -14.22 -5.71 -3.01
C ALA A 276 -13.06 -5.38 -3.97
N ALA A 277 -12.11 -6.30 -4.15
CA ALA A 277 -11.04 -6.16 -5.13
C ALA A 277 -11.57 -6.13 -6.57
N GLU A 278 -12.51 -7.04 -6.91
CA GLU A 278 -13.19 -7.08 -8.21
C GLU A 278 -13.90 -5.76 -8.50
N GLN A 279 -14.73 -5.29 -7.56
CA GLN A 279 -15.48 -4.03 -7.71
C GLN A 279 -14.52 -2.84 -7.88
N ALA A 280 -13.43 -2.78 -7.11
CA ALA A 280 -12.47 -1.69 -7.22
C ALA A 280 -11.81 -1.64 -8.60
N LEU A 281 -11.45 -2.79 -9.16
CA LEU A 281 -10.87 -2.88 -10.51
C LEU A 281 -11.86 -2.43 -11.58
N GLN A 282 -13.12 -2.83 -11.48
CA GLN A 282 -14.17 -2.42 -12.41
C GLN A 282 -14.39 -0.90 -12.37
N GLU A 283 -14.49 -0.30 -11.18
CA GLU A 283 -14.72 1.15 -11.01
C GLU A 283 -13.54 2.03 -11.48
N TYR A 284 -12.33 1.49 -11.57
CA TYR A 284 -11.15 2.19 -12.08
C TYR A 284 -10.83 1.93 -13.55
N SER A 285 -11.51 0.97 -14.17
CA SER A 285 -11.31 0.62 -15.60
C SER A 285 -12.04 1.56 -16.57
N VAL A 286 -12.64 2.65 -16.07
CA VAL A 286 -13.43 3.61 -16.85
C VAL A 286 -12.61 4.86 -17.16
#